data_b9db323804fd46f84e4a6faa50ac34d7
#
_entry.id   b9db323804fd46f84e4a6faa50ac34d7
#
_cell.length_a   1.000
_cell.length_b   1.000
_cell.length_c   1.000
_cell.angle_alpha   90.00
_cell.angle_beta   90.00
_cell.angle_gamma   90.00
#
_symmetry.space_group_name_H-M   'P 1'
#
loop_
_entity.id
_entity.type
_entity.pdbx_description
1 polymer ?
#
loop_
_entity_poly.entity_id
_entity_poly.type
_entity_poly.pdbx_seq_one_letter_code
_entity_poly.pdbx_strand_id
1 'polypeptide(L)'
;AESVGEDAIGVTPEDFERRQQAGDFSLAWQANGLAYGIPAEIDEWLRAGRSVLVNGSRANLRQALERYPTLLPVLLTVKYEVLRERLLRRGRETPEQIDARLARNALFKDRRATDLPVHLIDNSGDLADAVKQLLDLIRLNAAPDQT
;
A
#
# COMPACT_ATOMS: atom_id res chain seq x y z
N ALA A 1 -9.09 16.57 0.17
CA ALA A 1 -7.77 16.71 0.81
C ALA A 1 -6.75 16.09 -0.12
N GLU A 2 -5.82 16.90 -0.64
CA GLU A 2 -4.71 16.41 -1.45
C GLU A 2 -3.82 15.52 -0.57
N SER A 3 -3.64 14.28 -0.97
CA SER A 3 -2.68 13.39 -0.34
C SER A 3 -1.29 13.75 -0.85
N VAL A 4 -0.42 14.21 0.04
CA VAL A 4 0.97 14.51 -0.33
C VAL A 4 1.68 13.21 -0.68
N GLY A 5 2.11 13.07 -1.95
CA GLY A 5 2.91 11.95 -2.43
C GLY A 5 2.14 10.83 -3.15
N GLU A 6 0.85 10.99 -3.38
CA GLU A 6 0.01 10.04 -4.12
C GLU A 6 -0.93 10.79 -5.09
N ASP A 7 -1.14 10.24 -6.27
CA ASP A 7 -2.18 10.70 -7.20
C ASP A 7 -3.55 10.16 -6.75
N ALA A 8 -4.05 10.64 -5.61
CA ALA A 8 -5.33 10.24 -5.09
C ALA A 8 -6.39 11.30 -5.40
N ILE A 9 -7.50 10.86 -5.98
CA ILE A 9 -8.65 11.71 -6.28
C ILE A 9 -9.68 11.54 -5.15
N GLY A 10 -9.95 12.63 -4.42
CA GLY A 10 -11.00 12.65 -3.43
C GLY A 10 -12.38 12.66 -4.08
N VAL A 11 -13.25 11.76 -3.67
CA VAL A 11 -14.64 11.68 -4.11
C VAL A 11 -15.59 11.65 -2.91
N THR A 12 -16.85 12.00 -3.10
CA THR A 12 -17.85 11.85 -2.05
C THR A 12 -18.20 10.38 -1.83
N PRO A 13 -18.74 9.99 -0.66
CA PRO A 13 -19.20 8.62 -0.44
C PRO A 13 -20.21 8.15 -1.48
N GLU A 14 -21.13 9.01 -1.88
CA GLU A 14 -22.15 8.73 -2.90
C GLU A 14 -21.54 8.51 -4.28
N ASP A 15 -20.55 9.32 -4.66
CA ASP A 15 -19.80 9.13 -5.89
C ASP A 15 -18.99 7.84 -5.89
N PHE A 16 -18.39 7.51 -4.76
CA PHE A 16 -17.64 6.26 -4.60
C PHE A 16 -18.55 5.05 -4.80
N GLU A 17 -19.70 5.04 -4.13
CA GLU A 17 -20.68 3.95 -4.25
C GLU A 17 -21.20 3.80 -5.67
N ARG A 18 -21.54 4.90 -6.32
CA ARG A 18 -21.98 4.91 -7.73
C ARG A 18 -20.92 4.31 -8.66
N ARG A 19 -19.65 4.69 -8.50
CA ARG A 19 -18.54 4.15 -9.30
C ARG A 19 -18.29 2.67 -9.00
N GLN A 20 -18.40 2.26 -7.75
CA GLN A 20 -18.26 0.86 -7.37
C GLN A 20 -19.37 0.01 -8.02
N GLN A 21 -20.62 0.47 -8.01
CA GLN A 21 -21.75 -0.20 -8.67
C GLN A 21 -21.59 -0.23 -10.20
N ALA A 22 -20.98 0.79 -10.78
CA ALA A 22 -20.68 0.84 -12.21
C ALA A 22 -19.52 -0.05 -12.65
N GLY A 23 -18.77 -0.66 -11.72
CA GLY A 23 -17.61 -1.48 -12.02
C GLY A 23 -16.34 -0.69 -12.35
N ASP A 24 -16.26 0.56 -11.93
CA ASP A 24 -15.11 1.45 -12.22
C ASP A 24 -13.87 1.11 -11.42
N PHE A 25 -13.97 0.24 -10.41
CA PHE A 25 -12.86 -0.17 -9.58
C PHE A 25 -12.50 -1.65 -9.79
N SER A 26 -11.21 -1.91 -10.00
CA SER A 26 -10.65 -3.28 -9.99
C SER A 26 -10.53 -3.84 -8.58
N LEU A 27 -10.23 -2.97 -7.61
CA LEU A 27 -10.18 -3.26 -6.18
C LEU A 27 -10.85 -2.13 -5.40
N ALA A 28 -11.59 -2.48 -4.36
CA ALA A 28 -12.17 -1.51 -3.43
C ALA A 28 -12.16 -2.08 -2.01
N TRP A 29 -11.84 -1.25 -1.03
CA TRP A 29 -11.82 -1.65 0.39
C TRP A 29 -12.10 -0.47 1.31
N GLN A 30 -12.35 -0.78 2.57
CA GLN A 30 -12.48 0.22 3.63
C GLN A 30 -11.34 0.08 4.63
N ALA A 31 -10.78 1.20 5.04
CA ALA A 31 -9.77 1.29 6.09
C ALA A 31 -9.86 2.65 6.80
N ASN A 32 -9.71 2.63 8.12
CA ASN A 32 -9.71 3.84 8.96
C ASN A 32 -10.94 4.77 8.74
N GLY A 33 -12.11 4.19 8.49
CA GLY A 33 -13.34 4.94 8.25
C GLY A 33 -13.46 5.58 6.87
N LEU A 34 -12.54 5.27 5.95
CA LEU A 34 -12.55 5.74 4.58
C LEU A 34 -12.68 4.57 3.58
N ALA A 35 -13.26 4.85 2.43
CA ALA A 35 -13.31 3.92 1.30
C ALA A 35 -12.22 4.27 0.29
N TYR A 36 -11.59 3.24 -0.27
CA TYR A 36 -10.52 3.34 -1.25
C TYR A 36 -10.87 2.49 -2.47
N GLY A 37 -10.60 2.99 -3.66
CA GLY A 37 -10.79 2.28 -4.91
C GLY A 37 -9.60 2.44 -5.84
N ILE A 38 -9.22 1.35 -6.50
CA ILE A 38 -8.22 1.34 -7.56
C ILE A 38 -8.97 1.26 -8.89
N PRO A 39 -8.71 2.19 -9.84
CA PRO A 39 -9.42 2.22 -11.11
C PRO A 39 -9.30 0.93 -11.91
N ALA A 40 -10.37 0.52 -12.57
CA ALA A 40 -10.38 -0.67 -13.43
C ALA A 40 -9.43 -0.55 -14.64
N GLU A 41 -9.07 0.67 -15.04
CA GLU A 41 -8.12 0.93 -16.14
C GLU A 41 -6.73 0.33 -15.92
N ILE A 42 -6.34 -0.01 -14.67
CA ILE A 42 -5.08 -0.71 -14.42
C ILE A 42 -5.02 -2.08 -15.12
N ASP A 43 -6.17 -2.71 -15.34
CA ASP A 43 -6.23 -3.99 -16.07
C ASP A 43 -5.80 -3.83 -17.54
N GLU A 44 -6.10 -2.67 -18.15
CA GLU A 44 -5.64 -2.34 -19.50
C GLU A 44 -4.14 -2.09 -19.53
N TRP A 45 -3.62 -1.40 -18.53
CA TRP A 45 -2.18 -1.14 -18.41
C TRP A 45 -1.39 -2.44 -18.22
N LEU A 46 -1.89 -3.34 -17.38
CA LEU A 46 -1.28 -4.65 -17.18
C LEU A 46 -1.30 -5.51 -18.44
N ARG A 47 -2.42 -5.52 -19.19
CA ARG A 47 -2.51 -6.21 -20.50
C ARG A 47 -1.56 -5.62 -21.54
N ALA A 48 -1.26 -4.33 -21.46
CA ALA A 48 -0.28 -3.65 -22.29
C ALA A 48 1.17 -3.89 -21.84
N GLY A 49 1.42 -4.78 -20.86
CA GLY A 49 2.75 -5.10 -20.35
C GLY A 49 3.35 -4.05 -19.42
N ARG A 50 2.55 -3.10 -18.92
CA ARG A 50 3.01 -2.09 -17.97
C ARG A 50 3.03 -2.64 -16.55
N SER A 51 4.02 -2.24 -15.78
CA SER A 51 4.02 -2.46 -14.33
C SER A 51 3.20 -1.37 -13.64
N VAL A 52 2.38 -1.78 -12.67
CA VAL A 52 1.52 -0.87 -11.90
C VAL A 52 1.88 -0.99 -10.43
N LEU A 53 2.20 0.13 -9.81
CA LEU A 53 2.45 0.23 -8.38
C LEU A 53 1.17 0.72 -7.69
N VAL A 54 0.70 -0.04 -6.72
CA VAL A 54 -0.51 0.29 -5.95
C VAL A 54 -0.17 0.41 -4.47
N ASN A 55 -0.57 1.51 -3.87
CA ASN A 55 -0.53 1.66 -2.42
C ASN A 55 -1.82 1.06 -1.84
N GLY A 56 -1.68 -0.02 -1.07
CA GLY A 56 -2.79 -0.77 -0.51
C GLY A 56 -2.72 -0.92 1.00
N SER A 57 -3.70 -1.58 1.57
CA SER A 57 -3.73 -1.93 2.99
C SER A 57 -3.50 -3.43 3.18
N ARG A 58 -2.99 -3.81 4.36
CA ARG A 58 -2.83 -5.23 4.73
C ARG A 58 -4.16 -5.99 4.71
N ALA A 59 -5.24 -5.31 5.10
CA ALA A 59 -6.57 -5.92 5.15
C ALA A 59 -7.08 -6.31 3.76
N ASN A 60 -6.64 -5.59 2.72
CA ASN A 60 -7.04 -5.84 1.34
C ASN A 60 -6.11 -6.79 0.59
N LEU A 61 -4.97 -7.17 1.16
CA LEU A 61 -3.95 -7.93 0.44
C LEU A 61 -4.45 -9.28 -0.06
N ARG A 62 -5.25 -9.99 0.74
CA ARG A 62 -5.84 -11.28 0.34
C ARG A 62 -6.72 -11.14 -0.89
N GLN A 63 -7.63 -10.17 -0.89
CA GLN A 63 -8.51 -9.88 -2.03
C GLN A 63 -7.69 -9.47 -3.26
N ALA A 64 -6.64 -8.65 -3.06
CA ALA A 64 -5.75 -8.24 -4.14
C ALA A 64 -5.02 -9.43 -4.78
N LEU A 65 -4.52 -10.39 -3.98
CA LEU A 65 -3.87 -11.61 -4.46
C LEU A 65 -4.85 -12.55 -5.19
N GLU A 66 -6.09 -12.64 -4.74
CA GLU A 66 -7.14 -13.40 -5.44
C GLU A 66 -7.45 -12.79 -6.81
N ARG A 67 -7.50 -11.48 -6.90
CA ARG A 67 -7.74 -10.76 -8.16
C ARG A 67 -6.53 -10.78 -9.09
N TYR A 68 -5.34 -10.64 -8.53
CA TYR A 68 -4.06 -10.56 -9.25
C TYR A 68 -3.08 -11.60 -8.68
N PRO A 69 -3.14 -12.85 -9.13
CA PRO A 69 -2.28 -13.92 -8.60
C PRO A 69 -0.77 -13.68 -8.78
N THR A 70 -0.40 -12.85 -9.75
CA THR A 70 1.01 -12.46 -10.02
C THR A 70 1.44 -11.19 -9.27
N LEU A 71 0.56 -10.65 -8.41
CA LEU A 71 0.89 -9.50 -7.58
C LEU A 71 2.13 -9.77 -6.75
N LEU A 72 3.03 -8.80 -6.71
CA LEU A 72 4.20 -8.81 -5.84
C LEU A 72 3.88 -8.01 -4.56
N PRO A 73 3.52 -8.67 -3.46
CA PRO A 73 3.18 -7.97 -2.23
C PRO A 73 4.44 -7.52 -1.52
N VAL A 74 4.51 -6.22 -1.25
CA VAL A 74 5.62 -5.58 -0.55
C VAL A 74 5.12 -4.94 0.73
N LEU A 75 5.76 -5.26 1.84
CA LEU A 75 5.52 -4.65 3.14
C LEU A 75 6.72 -3.80 3.54
N LEU A 76 6.48 -2.49 3.71
CA LEU A 76 7.50 -1.60 4.26
C LEU A 76 7.57 -1.77 5.78
N THR A 77 8.77 -1.99 6.28
CA THR A 77 9.05 -2.04 7.72
C THR A 77 9.91 -0.84 8.12
N VAL A 78 9.69 -0.34 9.31
CA VAL A 78 10.46 0.78 9.89
C VAL A 78 10.70 0.45 11.36
N LYS A 79 11.94 0.65 11.83
CA LYS A 79 12.26 0.54 13.26
C LYS A 79 11.40 1.52 14.05
N TYR A 80 10.95 1.10 15.23
CA TYR A 80 10.02 1.87 16.06
C TYR A 80 10.51 3.29 16.32
N GLU A 81 11.76 3.45 16.72
CA GLU A 81 12.36 4.74 17.07
C GLU A 81 12.39 5.69 15.87
N VAL A 82 12.75 5.15 14.70
CA VAL A 82 12.80 5.91 13.45
C VAL A 82 11.40 6.35 13.02
N LEU A 83 10.43 5.47 13.11
CA LEU A 83 9.03 5.78 12.77
C LEU A 83 8.47 6.84 13.71
N ARG A 84 8.72 6.71 15.01
CA ARG A 84 8.30 7.68 16.02
C ARG A 84 8.88 9.06 15.73
N GLU A 85 10.18 9.15 15.48
CA GLU A 85 10.84 10.39 15.13
C GLU A 85 10.26 11.03 13.86
N ARG A 86 10.03 10.25 12.82
CA ARG A 86 9.42 10.74 11.57
C ARG A 86 8.01 11.29 11.78
N LEU A 87 7.20 10.62 12.60
CA LEU A 87 5.85 11.07 12.93
C LEU A 87 5.86 12.37 13.76
N LEU A 88 6.77 12.48 14.73
CA LEU A 88 6.96 13.71 15.50
C LEU A 88 7.38 14.88 14.60
N ARG A 89 8.34 14.65 13.70
CA ARG A 89 8.81 15.67 12.74
C ARG A 89 7.71 16.12 11.78
N ARG A 90 6.80 15.21 11.40
CA ARG A 90 5.65 15.55 10.55
C ARG A 90 4.66 16.50 11.22
N GLY A 91 4.56 16.47 12.56
CA GLY A 91 3.82 17.44 13.35
C GLY A 91 2.29 17.43 13.23
N ARG A 92 1.70 16.32 12.75
CA ARG A 92 0.25 16.17 12.56
C ARG A 92 -0.48 15.62 13.79
N GLU A 93 0.24 14.99 14.68
CA GLU A 93 -0.28 14.31 15.87
C GLU A 93 0.57 14.72 17.10
N THR A 94 -0.03 14.68 18.28
CA THR A 94 0.72 14.87 19.53
C THR A 94 1.60 13.65 19.83
N PRO A 95 2.67 13.78 20.66
CA PRO A 95 3.49 12.63 21.05
C PRO A 95 2.67 11.49 21.66
N GLU A 96 1.67 11.81 22.49
CA GLU A 96 0.79 10.83 23.14
C GLU A 96 -0.08 10.09 22.11
N GLN A 97 -0.58 10.79 21.10
CA GLN A 97 -1.35 10.18 20.01
C GLN A 97 -0.47 9.24 19.17
N ILE A 98 0.76 9.67 18.90
CA ILE A 98 1.76 8.85 18.17
C ILE A 98 2.06 7.58 18.95
N ASP A 99 2.36 7.69 20.24
CA ASP A 99 2.70 6.55 21.08
C ASP A 99 1.53 5.56 21.21
N ALA A 100 0.31 6.06 21.38
CA ALA A 100 -0.90 5.22 21.41
C ALA A 100 -1.14 4.49 20.08
N ARG A 101 -0.91 5.16 18.96
CA ARG A 101 -1.05 4.56 17.62
C ARG A 101 0.01 3.49 17.37
N LEU A 102 1.26 3.76 17.72
CA LEU A 102 2.36 2.80 17.55
C LEU A 102 2.18 1.56 18.44
N ALA A 103 1.68 1.73 19.67
CA ALA A 103 1.33 0.63 20.56
C ALA A 103 0.23 -0.26 19.97
N ARG A 104 -0.84 0.33 19.41
CA ARG A 104 -1.89 -0.42 18.71
C ARG A 104 -1.35 -1.20 17.52
N ASN A 105 -0.49 -0.57 16.71
CA ASN A 105 0.11 -1.21 15.55
C ASN A 105 1.01 -2.39 15.93
N ALA A 106 1.73 -2.31 17.06
CA ALA A 106 2.55 -3.39 17.56
C ALA A 106 1.71 -4.63 17.92
N LEU A 107 0.52 -4.44 18.53
CA LEU A 107 -0.42 -5.52 18.84
C LEU A 107 -0.99 -6.22 17.59
N PHE A 108 -1.07 -5.51 16.46
CA PHE A 108 -1.55 -6.08 15.20
C PHE A 108 -0.45 -6.76 14.37
N LYS A 109 0.83 -6.48 14.65
CA LYS A 109 1.95 -7.08 13.91
C LYS A 109 2.03 -8.60 14.05
N ASP A 110 1.61 -9.15 15.18
CA ASP A 110 1.80 -10.57 15.51
C ASP A 110 0.76 -11.53 14.90
N ARG A 111 -0.38 -11.06 14.43
CA ARG A 111 -1.50 -11.95 14.15
C ARG A 111 -1.92 -12.15 12.70
N ARG A 112 -1.49 -11.30 11.75
CA ARG A 112 -2.02 -11.35 10.37
C ARG A 112 -1.00 -11.17 9.23
N ALA A 113 0.24 -10.88 9.53
CA ALA A 113 1.27 -10.68 8.50
C ALA A 113 1.99 -11.98 8.10
N THR A 114 1.78 -13.07 8.85
CA THR A 114 2.55 -14.31 8.73
C THR A 114 2.00 -15.31 7.73
N ASP A 115 0.73 -15.17 7.30
CA ASP A 115 0.07 -16.18 6.46
C ASP A 115 0.12 -15.87 4.96
N LEU A 116 0.61 -14.68 4.56
CA LEU A 116 0.69 -14.27 3.17
C LEU A 116 2.14 -14.07 2.74
N PRO A 117 2.50 -14.49 1.52
CA PRO A 117 3.85 -14.33 0.99
C PRO A 117 4.13 -12.86 0.68
N VAL A 118 4.72 -12.14 1.62
CA VAL A 118 5.09 -10.74 1.47
C VAL A 118 6.60 -10.57 1.42
N HIS A 119 7.09 -9.64 0.59
CA HIS A 119 8.46 -9.21 0.59
C HIS A 119 8.64 -8.03 1.54
N LEU A 120 9.62 -8.12 2.43
CA LEU A 120 9.90 -7.06 3.40
C LEU A 120 10.95 -6.10 2.84
N ILE A 121 10.66 -4.81 2.90
CA ILE A 121 11.62 -3.74 2.62
C ILE A 121 11.78 -2.88 3.86
N ASP A 122 13.00 -2.79 4.37
CA ASP A 122 13.32 -1.93 5.50
C ASP A 122 13.48 -0.48 5.04
N ASN A 123 12.59 0.38 5.51
CA ASN A 123 12.60 1.81 5.25
C ASN A 123 13.06 2.62 6.49
N SER A 124 13.94 2.04 7.31
CA SER A 124 14.47 2.72 8.51
C SER A 124 15.62 3.68 8.19
N GLY A 125 16.30 3.49 7.08
CA GLY A 125 17.40 4.32 6.61
C GLY A 125 16.97 5.38 5.59
N ASP A 126 17.87 5.66 4.64
CA ASP A 126 17.62 6.61 3.56
C ASP A 126 16.55 6.09 2.58
N LEU A 127 15.74 7.00 2.06
CA LEU A 127 14.71 6.66 1.06
C LEU A 127 15.32 5.99 -0.18
N ALA A 128 16.49 6.44 -0.61
CA ALA A 128 17.20 5.88 -1.76
C ALA A 128 17.50 4.39 -1.59
N ASP A 129 17.82 3.93 -0.39
CA ASP A 129 18.09 2.52 -0.10
C ASP A 129 16.82 1.68 -0.21
N ALA A 130 15.70 2.18 0.31
CA ALA A 130 14.40 1.51 0.20
C ALA A 130 13.93 1.44 -1.27
N VAL A 131 14.12 2.52 -2.02
CA VAL A 131 13.79 2.56 -3.47
C VAL A 131 14.64 1.55 -4.23
N LYS A 132 15.95 1.47 -3.93
CA LYS A 132 16.85 0.47 -4.56
C LYS A 132 16.39 -0.95 -4.28
N GLN A 133 16.05 -1.28 -3.03
CA GLN A 133 15.52 -2.59 -2.67
C GLN A 133 14.25 -2.93 -3.47
N LEU A 134 13.32 -1.98 -3.62
CA LEU A 134 12.11 -2.18 -4.40
C LEU A 134 12.40 -2.40 -5.88
N LEU A 135 13.29 -1.62 -6.47
CA LEU A 135 13.68 -1.78 -7.88
C LEU A 135 14.37 -3.12 -8.14
N ASP A 136 15.26 -3.55 -7.25
CA ASP A 136 15.92 -4.85 -7.35
C ASP A 136 14.89 -6.00 -7.27
N LEU A 137 13.91 -5.88 -6.37
CA LEU A 137 12.82 -6.84 -6.22
C LEU A 137 11.96 -6.94 -7.48
N ILE A 138 11.60 -5.80 -8.07
CA ILE A 138 10.83 -5.73 -9.33
C ILE A 138 11.61 -6.41 -10.46
N ARG A 139 12.90 -6.13 -10.60
CA ARG A 139 13.76 -6.73 -11.63
C ARG A 139 13.88 -8.24 -11.49
N LEU A 140 14.01 -8.75 -10.27
CA LEU A 140 14.08 -10.19 -10.00
C LEU A 140 12.78 -10.93 -10.32
N ASN A 141 11.65 -10.23 -10.27
CA ASN A 141 10.33 -10.80 -10.53
C ASN A 141 9.73 -10.37 -11.89
N ALA A 142 10.46 -9.56 -12.67
CA ALA A 142 10.10 -9.30 -14.05
C ALA A 142 10.19 -10.62 -14.84
N ALA A 143 9.17 -10.92 -15.64
CA ALA A 143 9.28 -12.06 -16.56
C ALA A 143 10.48 -11.85 -17.48
N PRO A 144 11.28 -12.90 -17.76
CA PRO A 144 12.37 -12.77 -18.72
C PRO A 144 11.77 -12.28 -20.05
N ASP A 145 12.38 -11.24 -20.62
CA ASP A 145 12.05 -10.77 -21.96
C ASP A 145 12.00 -11.99 -22.89
N GLN A 146 10.84 -12.26 -23.42
CA GLN A 146 10.72 -13.22 -24.51
C GLN A 146 11.29 -12.54 -25.76
N THR A 147 12.59 -12.65 -25.90
CA THR A 147 13.27 -12.41 -27.19
C THR A 147 12.99 -13.56 -28.16
#